data_df6ed1b50ac8062a9610749203ce99fd
#
_entry.id   df6ed1b50ac8062a9610749203ce99fd
#
_cell.length_a   1.000
_cell.length_b   1.000
_cell.length_c   1.000
_cell.angle_alpha   90.00
_cell.angle_beta   90.00
_cell.angle_gamma   90.00
#
_symmetry.space_group_name_H-M   'P 1'
#
loop_
_entity.id
_entity.type
_entity.pdbx_description
1 polymer ?
#
loop_
_entity_poly.entity_id
_entity_poly.type
_entity_poly.pdbx_seq_one_letter_code
_entity_poly.pdbx_strand_id
1 'polypeptide(L)'
;MSQISNSEKEKEIMSVHNKVKELTGYDMFLFRPPFGDYDAALIKTAKKCGYYAIQWDVDSLDWKDYGVDSIIKTVTQNAHLGNGTIILCHNGAKYTAEALDTMITTLKEAGYQFVPLSELIYRDKYHMDHEGRQIPDKK
;
A
#
# COMPACT_ATOMS: atom_id res chain seq x y z
N MET A 1 8.85 7.19 -11.14
CA MET A 1 9.35 5.92 -11.72
C MET A 1 8.82 5.63 -13.12
N SER A 2 7.70 6.13 -13.53
CA SER A 2 7.17 6.01 -14.91
C SER A 2 8.09 6.62 -15.99
N GLN A 3 8.90 7.63 -15.62
CA GLN A 3 9.76 8.41 -16.52
C GLN A 3 11.15 7.81 -16.82
N ILE A 4 11.52 6.69 -16.20
CA ILE A 4 12.83 6.05 -16.36
C ILE A 4 12.70 4.73 -17.13
N SER A 5 13.81 4.25 -17.70
CA SER A 5 13.86 3.00 -18.47
C SER A 5 13.53 1.78 -17.59
N ASN A 6 13.11 0.68 -18.19
CA ASN A 6 12.82 -0.56 -17.43
C ASN A 6 14.05 -1.11 -16.71
N SER A 7 15.24 -0.95 -17.27
CA SER A 7 16.49 -1.35 -16.62
C SER A 7 16.78 -0.50 -15.38
N GLU A 8 16.51 0.80 -15.44
CA GLU A 8 16.64 1.70 -14.29
C GLU A 8 15.59 1.38 -13.21
N LYS A 9 14.32 1.12 -13.60
CA LYS A 9 13.28 0.66 -12.68
C LYS A 9 13.72 -0.58 -11.90
N GLU A 10 14.25 -1.60 -12.61
CA GLU A 10 14.76 -2.83 -12.01
C GLU A 10 15.91 -2.54 -11.03
N LYS A 11 16.87 -1.70 -11.44
CA LYS A 11 18.00 -1.30 -10.60
C LYS A 11 17.55 -0.58 -9.32
N GLU A 12 16.61 0.35 -9.42
CA GLU A 12 16.07 1.08 -8.26
C GLU A 12 15.38 0.11 -7.27
N ILE A 13 14.51 -0.78 -7.75
CA ILE A 13 13.82 -1.76 -6.90
C ILE A 13 14.83 -2.69 -6.22
N MET A 14 15.78 -3.24 -6.97
CA MET A 14 16.71 -4.23 -6.45
C MET A 14 17.81 -3.63 -5.57
N SER A 15 18.17 -2.36 -5.76
CA SER A 15 19.14 -1.69 -4.88
C SER A 15 18.58 -1.57 -3.45
N VAL A 16 17.33 -1.20 -3.30
CA VAL A 16 16.65 -1.14 -1.99
C VAL A 16 16.46 -2.53 -1.42
N HIS A 17 16.05 -3.51 -2.24
CA HIS A 17 15.93 -4.93 -1.83
C HIS A 17 17.23 -5.43 -1.21
N ASN A 18 18.34 -5.29 -1.93
CA ASN A 18 19.64 -5.77 -1.49
C ASN A 18 20.09 -5.09 -0.18
N LYS A 19 19.83 -3.77 -0.06
CA LYS A 19 20.19 -3.02 1.14
C LYS A 19 19.39 -3.47 2.37
N VAL A 20 18.09 -3.66 2.23
CA VAL A 20 17.24 -4.16 3.32
C VAL A 20 17.62 -5.58 3.70
N LYS A 21 17.87 -6.45 2.72
CA LYS A 21 18.30 -7.84 2.97
C LYS A 21 19.64 -7.90 3.67
N GLU A 22 20.60 -7.06 3.28
CA GLU A 22 21.92 -6.94 3.96
C GLU A 22 21.75 -6.55 5.44
N LEU A 23 20.85 -5.58 5.73
CA LEU A 23 20.69 -5.04 7.08
C LEU A 23 19.83 -5.90 8.00
N THR A 24 18.84 -6.61 7.45
CA THR A 24 17.80 -7.28 8.25
C THR A 24 17.65 -8.77 7.99
N GLY A 25 18.24 -9.29 6.91
CA GLY A 25 18.00 -10.65 6.41
C GLY A 25 16.66 -10.86 5.75
N TYR A 26 15.80 -9.82 5.66
CA TYR A 26 14.43 -9.94 5.15
C TYR A 26 14.37 -9.76 3.63
N ASP A 27 13.73 -10.71 2.95
CA ASP A 27 13.42 -10.63 1.52
C ASP A 27 12.09 -9.88 1.33
N MET A 28 12.18 -8.62 0.93
CA MET A 28 10.98 -7.81 0.62
C MET A 28 10.29 -8.32 -0.64
N PHE A 29 8.96 -8.22 -0.68
CA PHE A 29 8.14 -8.64 -1.82
C PHE A 29 6.96 -7.70 -2.12
N LEU A 30 6.84 -6.62 -1.37
CA LEU A 30 5.81 -5.58 -1.58
C LEU A 30 6.48 -4.29 -2.04
N PHE A 31 5.92 -3.69 -3.08
CA PHE A 31 6.41 -2.45 -3.67
C PHE A 31 5.27 -1.45 -3.80
N ARG A 32 5.42 -0.27 -3.24
CA ARG A 32 4.52 0.84 -3.49
C ARG A 32 5.21 1.84 -4.41
N PRO A 33 4.64 2.14 -5.59
CA PRO A 33 5.19 3.15 -6.47
C PRO A 33 5.26 4.51 -5.77
N PRO A 34 6.40 5.22 -5.82
CA PRO A 34 6.52 6.57 -5.27
C PRO A 34 5.43 7.49 -5.84
N PHE A 35 4.80 8.27 -4.98
CA PHE A 35 3.67 9.18 -5.30
C PHE A 35 2.44 8.48 -5.91
N GLY A 36 2.35 7.15 -5.85
CA GLY A 36 1.31 6.40 -6.54
C GLY A 36 1.43 6.41 -8.06
N ASP A 37 2.55 6.91 -8.62
CA ASP A 37 2.78 7.00 -10.06
C ASP A 37 3.23 5.66 -10.63
N TYR A 38 2.37 5.02 -11.44
CA TYR A 38 2.66 3.74 -12.07
C TYR A 38 2.13 3.66 -13.50
N ASP A 39 2.75 2.78 -14.27
CA ASP A 39 2.34 2.36 -15.60
C ASP A 39 2.45 0.84 -15.73
N ALA A 40 1.95 0.28 -16.83
CA ALA A 40 2.02 -1.15 -17.09
C ALA A 40 3.47 -1.68 -17.13
N ALA A 41 4.42 -0.86 -17.56
CA ALA A 41 5.82 -1.22 -17.63
C ALA A 41 6.43 -1.36 -16.22
N LEU A 42 6.08 -0.44 -15.29
CA LEU A 42 6.52 -0.51 -13.90
C LEU A 42 5.95 -1.73 -13.18
N ILE A 43 4.64 -2.00 -13.34
CA ILE A 43 3.99 -3.19 -12.76
C ILE A 43 4.66 -4.48 -13.25
N LYS A 44 4.92 -4.57 -14.56
CA LYS A 44 5.61 -5.73 -15.16
C LYS A 44 7.05 -5.87 -14.64
N THR A 45 7.77 -4.77 -14.49
CA THR A 45 9.14 -4.78 -13.96
C THR A 45 9.16 -5.19 -12.49
N ALA A 46 8.27 -4.63 -11.65
CA ALA A 46 8.14 -5.03 -10.25
C ALA A 46 7.85 -6.52 -10.12
N LYS A 47 6.91 -7.05 -10.91
CA LYS A 47 6.59 -8.49 -10.95
C LYS A 47 7.80 -9.34 -11.36
N LYS A 48 8.58 -8.91 -12.35
CA LYS A 48 9.83 -9.58 -12.77
C LYS A 48 10.86 -9.64 -11.64
N CYS A 49 10.90 -8.60 -10.80
CA CYS A 49 11.76 -8.53 -9.61
C CYS A 49 11.20 -9.31 -8.40
N GLY A 50 10.07 -10.00 -8.53
CA GLY A 50 9.44 -10.76 -7.45
C GLY A 50 8.55 -9.92 -6.53
N TYR A 51 8.13 -8.72 -6.97
CA TYR A 51 7.34 -7.78 -6.18
C TYR A 51 5.88 -7.71 -6.61
N TYR A 52 5.01 -7.55 -5.62
CA TYR A 52 3.61 -7.17 -5.80
C TYR A 52 3.50 -5.64 -5.64
N ALA A 53 2.96 -4.97 -6.65
CA ALA A 53 2.71 -3.54 -6.57
C ALA A 53 1.46 -3.27 -5.74
N ILE A 54 1.58 -2.36 -4.77
CA ILE A 54 0.52 -2.03 -3.81
C ILE A 54 0.17 -0.56 -3.95
N GLN A 55 -1.13 -0.26 -4.02
CA GLN A 55 -1.70 1.07 -3.90
C GLN A 55 -2.52 1.18 -2.60
N TRP A 56 -3.46 2.08 -2.54
CA TRP A 56 -4.38 2.30 -1.40
C TRP A 56 -5.76 2.70 -1.87
N ASP A 57 -6.75 2.45 -1.03
CA ASP A 57 -8.14 2.88 -1.25
C ASP A 57 -8.46 4.15 -0.47
N VAL A 58 -7.87 4.29 0.71
CA VAL A 58 -8.11 5.42 1.62
C VAL A 58 -6.80 6.13 1.91
N ASP A 59 -6.67 7.38 1.45
CA ASP A 59 -5.62 8.29 1.90
C ASP A 59 -6.10 8.98 3.19
N SER A 60 -5.37 8.80 4.28
CA SER A 60 -5.68 9.43 5.58
C SER A 60 -5.54 10.95 5.56
N LEU A 61 -4.84 11.50 4.59
CA LEU A 61 -4.46 12.91 4.48
C LEU A 61 -3.70 13.43 5.71
N ASP A 62 -3.06 12.53 6.45
CA ASP A 62 -2.32 12.85 7.68
C ASP A 62 -1.16 13.82 7.46
N TRP A 63 -0.58 13.85 6.27
CA TRP A 63 0.46 14.77 5.84
C TRP A 63 0.01 16.24 5.73
N LYS A 64 -1.31 16.50 5.77
CA LYS A 64 -1.88 17.87 5.72
C LYS A 64 -1.94 18.57 7.07
N ASP A 65 -1.61 17.86 8.14
CA ASP A 65 -1.59 18.40 9.51
C ASP A 65 -2.92 19.06 9.99
N TYR A 66 -4.06 18.54 9.51
CA TYR A 66 -5.40 19.05 9.90
C TYR A 66 -5.86 18.61 11.30
N GLY A 67 -5.02 17.87 12.04
CA GLY A 67 -5.28 17.41 13.40
C GLY A 67 -5.84 15.99 13.49
N VAL A 68 -5.84 15.47 14.71
CA VAL A 68 -6.23 14.10 15.06
C VAL A 68 -7.64 13.74 14.58
N ASP A 69 -8.62 14.57 14.91
CA ASP A 69 -10.03 14.33 14.56
C ASP A 69 -10.25 14.27 13.04
N SER A 70 -9.50 15.08 12.30
CA SER A 70 -9.56 15.06 10.84
C SER A 70 -9.09 13.73 10.26
N ILE A 71 -7.98 13.19 10.77
CA ILE A 71 -7.46 11.89 10.33
C ILE A 71 -8.48 10.77 10.65
N ILE A 72 -8.97 10.74 11.89
CA ILE A 72 -9.96 9.75 12.33
C ILE A 72 -11.18 9.79 11.42
N LYS A 73 -11.76 10.96 11.22
CA LYS A 73 -12.94 11.13 10.37
C LYS A 73 -12.68 10.75 8.92
N THR A 74 -11.56 11.20 8.36
CA THR A 74 -11.18 10.90 6.96
C THR A 74 -11.07 9.41 6.72
N VAL A 75 -10.55 8.65 7.66
CA VAL A 75 -10.38 7.20 7.54
C VAL A 75 -11.67 6.47 7.87
N THR A 76 -12.28 6.70 9.05
CA THR A 76 -13.39 5.87 9.54
C THR A 76 -14.73 6.15 8.87
N GLN A 77 -14.88 7.29 8.19
CA GLN A 77 -16.09 7.68 7.45
C GLN A 77 -15.86 7.72 5.92
N ASN A 78 -14.79 7.08 5.44
CA ASN A 78 -14.47 7.07 4.02
C ASN A 78 -15.42 6.16 3.24
N ALA A 79 -15.92 6.65 2.10
CA ALA A 79 -16.82 5.90 1.23
C ALA A 79 -16.17 4.68 0.55
N HIS A 80 -14.83 4.65 0.51
CA HIS A 80 -14.07 3.54 -0.06
C HIS A 80 -13.72 2.44 0.95
N LEU A 81 -14.16 2.55 2.21
CA LEU A 81 -13.97 1.48 3.18
C LEU A 81 -14.77 0.23 2.79
N GLY A 82 -14.10 -0.90 2.82
CA GLY A 82 -14.69 -2.21 2.50
C GLY A 82 -13.71 -3.34 2.76
N ASN A 83 -14.10 -4.56 2.38
CA ASN A 83 -13.19 -5.70 2.47
C ASN A 83 -12.01 -5.51 1.51
N GLY A 84 -10.80 -5.71 2.03
CA GLY A 84 -9.57 -5.54 1.24
C GLY A 84 -9.03 -4.11 1.20
N THR A 85 -9.65 -3.16 1.90
CA THR A 85 -9.19 -1.77 1.95
C THR A 85 -7.77 -1.66 2.50
N ILE A 86 -6.95 -0.91 1.80
CA ILE A 86 -5.61 -0.49 2.24
C ILE A 86 -5.68 1.00 2.57
N ILE A 87 -5.28 1.35 3.79
CA ILE A 87 -5.23 2.73 4.27
C ILE A 87 -3.79 3.24 4.18
N LEU A 88 -3.60 4.41 3.57
CA LEU A 88 -2.31 5.08 3.48
C LEU A 88 -2.14 6.06 4.64
N CYS A 89 -1.02 5.91 5.36
CA CYS A 89 -0.49 6.88 6.31
C CYS A 89 0.97 7.19 5.98
N HIS A 90 1.48 8.32 6.47
CA HIS A 90 2.83 8.77 6.15
C HIS A 90 3.73 8.77 7.39
N ASN A 91 4.99 8.40 7.20
CA ASN A 91 5.99 8.55 8.25
C ASN A 91 6.26 10.04 8.51
N GLY A 92 6.44 10.41 9.77
CA GLY A 92 6.71 11.79 10.17
C GLY A 92 5.50 12.73 10.17
N ALA A 93 4.31 12.25 9.80
CA ALA A 93 3.08 13.03 9.96
C ALA A 93 2.77 13.27 11.44
N LYS A 94 2.46 14.51 11.78
CA LYS A 94 2.43 15.03 13.16
C LYS A 94 1.42 14.33 14.07
N TYR A 95 0.26 13.98 13.55
CA TYR A 95 -0.89 13.53 14.35
C TYR A 95 -1.26 12.06 14.16
N THR A 96 -0.59 11.33 13.27
CA THR A 96 -0.93 9.96 12.94
C THR A 96 -0.83 9.02 14.14
N ALA A 97 0.25 9.13 14.90
CA ALA A 97 0.46 8.28 16.09
C ALA A 97 -0.65 8.48 17.14
N GLU A 98 -1.09 9.72 17.35
CA GLU A 98 -2.17 10.06 18.29
C GLU A 98 -3.55 9.60 17.80
N ALA A 99 -3.80 9.65 16.48
CA ALA A 99 -5.05 9.22 15.86
C ALA A 99 -5.21 7.68 15.80
N LEU A 100 -4.08 6.95 15.83
CA LEU A 100 -4.03 5.55 15.43
C LEU A 100 -4.89 4.63 16.30
N ASP A 101 -4.85 4.79 17.61
CA ASP A 101 -5.62 3.93 18.55
C ASP A 101 -7.11 4.06 18.33
N THR A 102 -7.62 5.30 18.28
CA THR A 102 -9.05 5.58 18.04
C THR A 102 -9.48 5.08 16.64
N MET A 103 -8.64 5.28 15.63
CA MET A 103 -8.90 4.83 14.27
C MET A 103 -9.04 3.31 14.19
N ILE A 104 -8.10 2.57 14.81
CA ILE A 104 -8.12 1.10 14.84
C ILE A 104 -9.32 0.61 15.63
N THR A 105 -9.60 1.17 16.80
CA THR A 105 -10.72 0.76 17.66
C THR A 105 -12.05 0.97 16.95
N THR A 106 -12.28 2.15 16.37
CA THR A 106 -13.50 2.45 15.61
C THR A 106 -13.74 1.49 14.46
N LEU A 107 -12.69 1.17 13.70
CA LEU A 107 -12.82 0.23 12.57
C LEU A 107 -13.07 -1.22 13.06
N LYS A 108 -12.47 -1.64 14.17
CA LYS A 108 -12.76 -2.94 14.78
C LYS A 108 -14.20 -3.03 15.28
N GLU A 109 -14.72 -1.99 15.91
CA GLU A 109 -16.12 -1.91 16.36
C GLU A 109 -17.10 -1.93 15.18
N ALA A 110 -16.70 -1.41 14.03
CA ALA A 110 -17.43 -1.52 12.76
C ALA A 110 -17.33 -2.92 12.09
N GLY A 111 -16.62 -3.87 12.71
CA GLY A 111 -16.50 -5.25 12.25
C GLY A 111 -15.31 -5.54 11.34
N TYR A 112 -14.42 -4.59 11.12
CA TYR A 112 -13.22 -4.82 10.32
C TYR A 112 -12.15 -5.59 11.10
N GLN A 113 -11.42 -6.44 10.39
CA GLN A 113 -10.23 -7.13 10.90
C GLN A 113 -8.98 -6.55 10.22
N PHE A 114 -7.97 -6.26 11.02
CA PHE A 114 -6.67 -5.83 10.50
C PHE A 114 -5.78 -7.04 10.27
N VAL A 115 -5.22 -7.13 9.09
CA VAL A 115 -4.29 -8.20 8.70
C VAL A 115 -3.05 -7.59 8.03
N PRO A 116 -1.90 -8.28 8.08
CA PRO A 116 -0.74 -7.89 7.28
C PRO A 116 -1.08 -7.93 5.78
N LEU A 117 -0.46 -7.04 4.98
CA LEU A 117 -0.63 -7.05 3.53
C LEU A 117 -0.29 -8.41 2.89
N SER A 118 0.64 -9.14 3.48
CA SER A 118 1.01 -10.50 3.06
C SER A 118 -0.13 -11.52 3.10
N GLU A 119 -1.14 -11.26 3.95
CA GLU A 119 -2.34 -12.10 4.08
C GLU A 119 -3.52 -11.54 3.30
N LEU A 120 -3.51 -10.23 3.00
CA LEU A 120 -4.57 -9.54 2.31
C LEU A 120 -4.53 -9.76 0.80
N ILE A 121 -3.34 -9.76 0.21
CA ILE A 121 -3.17 -9.80 -1.25
C ILE A 121 -3.30 -11.22 -1.83
N TYR A 122 -3.86 -11.32 -3.04
CA TYR A 122 -3.76 -12.53 -3.85
C TYR A 122 -2.35 -12.66 -4.42
N ARG A 123 -1.77 -13.86 -4.37
CA ARG A 123 -0.44 -14.14 -4.92
C ARG A 123 -0.50 -14.83 -6.27
N ASP A 124 -1.61 -15.53 -6.52
CA ASP A 124 -1.91 -16.24 -7.76
C ASP A 124 -3.40 -16.19 -8.09
N LYS A 125 -3.80 -16.62 -9.28
CA LYS A 125 -5.19 -16.75 -9.73
C LYS A 125 -5.98 -15.44 -9.61
N TYR A 126 -5.36 -14.33 -10.01
CA TYR A 126 -5.98 -13.03 -10.05
C TYR A 126 -5.52 -12.24 -11.29
N HIS A 127 -6.31 -11.30 -11.69
CA HIS A 127 -5.93 -10.24 -12.62
C HIS A 127 -6.11 -8.87 -11.96
N MET A 128 -5.46 -7.85 -12.52
CA MET A 128 -5.64 -6.48 -12.09
C MET A 128 -6.72 -5.83 -12.95
N ASP A 129 -7.66 -5.12 -12.32
CA ASP A 129 -8.60 -4.27 -13.03
C ASP A 129 -7.97 -2.91 -13.41
N HIS A 130 -8.76 -2.05 -14.06
CA HIS A 130 -8.31 -0.73 -14.50
C HIS A 130 -8.08 0.27 -13.35
N GLU A 131 -8.62 -0.03 -12.16
CA GLU A 131 -8.42 0.76 -10.94
C GLU A 131 -7.21 0.27 -10.11
N GLY A 132 -6.53 -0.80 -10.58
CA GLY A 132 -5.39 -1.38 -9.88
C GLY A 132 -5.76 -2.35 -8.76
N ARG A 133 -7.01 -2.85 -8.73
CA ARG A 133 -7.48 -3.83 -7.75
C ARG A 133 -7.17 -5.24 -8.21
N GLN A 134 -6.83 -6.11 -7.28
CA GLN A 134 -6.71 -7.54 -7.54
C GLN A 134 -8.11 -8.17 -7.55
N ILE A 135 -8.50 -8.73 -8.68
CA ILE A 135 -9.77 -9.46 -8.85
C ILE A 135 -9.45 -10.95 -8.98
N PRO A 136 -10.01 -11.82 -8.12
CA PRO A 136 -9.76 -13.25 -8.23
C PRO A 136 -10.31 -13.80 -9.54
N ASP A 137 -9.54 -14.66 -10.21
CA ASP A 137 -9.98 -15.34 -11.40
C ASP A 137 -11.11 -16.31 -11.06
N LYS A 138 -12.16 -16.32 -11.89
CA LYS A 138 -13.26 -17.28 -11.72
C LYS A 138 -12.70 -18.71 -11.86
N LYS A 139 -13.15 -19.57 -10.96
CA LYS A 139 -12.87 -21.03 -11.05
C LYS A 139 -13.52 -21.64 -12.28
#